data_93d4e00ffa617c9285230e1cecf47c11
#
_entry.id   93d4e00ffa617c9285230e1cecf47c11
#
_cell.length_a   1.000
_cell.length_b   1.000
_cell.length_c   1.000
_cell.angle_alpha   90.00
_cell.angle_beta   90.00
_cell.angle_gamma   90.00
#
_symmetry.space_group_name_H-M   'P 1'
#
loop_
_entity.id
_entity.type
_entity.pdbx_description
1 polymer ?
#
loop_
_entity_poly.entity_id
_entity_poly.type
_entity_poly.pdbx_seq_one_letter_code
_entity_poly.pdbx_strand_id
1 'polypeptide(L)'
;LVMRGKKAVENYIKEIDKKGKEATAKELSSIPTFQLVVEAYARGIRFLPIDINVSEAHCFRPEGECAIRLPFSSLNGLGDTAAENIESARAAEPFFSVEDLQIRSKLSRSVIDTLRKNGILDHVSETDQLSLF
;
A
#
# COMPACT_ATOMS: atom_id res chain seq x y z
N LEU A 1 2.45 -5.06 -6.91
CA LEU A 1 3.28 -5.06 -8.11
C LEU A 1 4.67 -4.46 -7.87
N VAL A 2 4.75 -3.27 -7.26
CA VAL A 2 6.03 -2.59 -7.02
C VAL A 2 7.01 -3.48 -6.24
N MET A 3 6.53 -4.21 -5.25
CA MET A 3 7.37 -5.09 -4.42
C MET A 3 7.88 -6.33 -5.15
N ARG A 4 7.39 -6.62 -6.34
CA ARG A 4 7.87 -7.75 -7.16
C ARG A 4 9.18 -7.46 -7.88
N GLY A 5 9.66 -6.24 -7.81
CA GLY A 5 10.92 -5.84 -8.37
C GLY A 5 10.82 -5.12 -9.72
N LYS A 6 11.96 -4.60 -10.15
CA LYS A 6 12.07 -3.79 -11.36
C LYS A 6 11.49 -4.48 -12.61
N LYS A 7 11.86 -5.74 -12.82
CA LYS A 7 11.46 -6.47 -14.02
C LYS A 7 9.96 -6.68 -14.11
N ALA A 8 9.31 -6.97 -12.98
CA ALA A 8 7.87 -7.13 -12.92
C ALA A 8 7.15 -5.83 -13.29
N VAL A 9 7.65 -4.69 -12.83
CA VAL A 9 7.08 -3.38 -13.16
C VAL A 9 7.28 -3.05 -14.63
N GLU A 10 8.46 -3.31 -15.17
CA GLU A 10 8.73 -3.12 -16.60
C GLU A 10 7.80 -3.95 -17.48
N ASN A 11 7.58 -5.22 -17.11
CA ASN A 11 6.67 -6.11 -17.84
C ASN A 11 5.24 -5.61 -17.80
N TYR A 12 4.80 -5.09 -16.65
CA TYR A 12 3.45 -4.54 -16.51
C TYR A 12 3.23 -3.33 -17.42
N ILE A 13 4.23 -2.44 -17.50
CA ILE A 13 4.17 -1.28 -18.41
C ILE A 13 4.05 -1.76 -19.85
N LYS A 14 4.85 -2.76 -20.24
CA LYS A 14 4.79 -3.33 -21.60
C LYS A 14 3.41 -3.95 -21.92
N GLU A 15 2.80 -4.60 -20.94
CA GLU A 15 1.47 -5.18 -21.13
C GLU A 15 0.41 -4.11 -21.37
N ILE A 16 0.49 -2.99 -20.65
CA ILE A 16 -0.43 -1.85 -20.87
C ILE A 16 -0.21 -1.27 -22.28
N ASP A 17 1.02 -1.09 -22.70
CA ASP A 17 1.34 -0.57 -24.02
C ASP A 17 0.80 -1.47 -25.12
N LYS A 18 0.85 -2.80 -24.94
CA LYS A 18 0.31 -3.78 -25.90
C LYS A 18 -1.20 -3.71 -26.02
N LYS A 19 -1.90 -3.34 -24.95
CA LYS A 19 -3.37 -3.20 -24.98
C LYS A 19 -3.82 -2.03 -25.86
N GLY A 20 -2.99 -1.01 -26.01
CA GLY A 20 -3.31 0.16 -26.81
C GLY A 20 -4.64 0.80 -26.38
N LYS A 21 -5.62 0.82 -27.29
CA LYS A 21 -6.93 1.42 -27.02
C LYS A 21 -7.76 0.62 -26.00
N GLU A 22 -7.42 -0.62 -25.74
CA GLU A 22 -8.15 -1.47 -24.78
C GLU A 22 -7.70 -1.23 -23.33
N ALA A 23 -6.60 -0.52 -23.13
CA ALA A 23 -6.14 -0.18 -21.79
C ALA A 23 -7.14 0.76 -21.10
N THR A 24 -7.37 0.50 -19.79
CA THR A 24 -8.27 1.36 -19.01
C THR A 24 -7.60 2.71 -18.73
N ALA A 25 -8.40 3.72 -18.42
CA ALA A 25 -7.89 5.04 -18.02
C ALA A 25 -6.98 4.93 -16.78
N LYS A 26 -7.34 4.05 -15.84
CA LYS A 26 -6.54 3.79 -14.63
C LYS A 26 -5.19 3.18 -14.99
N GLU A 27 -5.17 2.20 -15.90
CA GLU A 27 -3.93 1.59 -16.36
C GLU A 27 -3.01 2.62 -17.02
N LEU A 28 -3.55 3.42 -17.94
CA LEU A 28 -2.78 4.45 -18.62
C LEU A 28 -2.24 5.51 -17.67
N SER A 29 -3.05 5.94 -16.69
CA SER A 29 -2.64 6.96 -15.73
C SER A 29 -1.58 6.46 -14.74
N SER A 30 -1.44 5.14 -14.58
CA SER A 30 -0.44 4.55 -13.68
C SER A 30 0.96 4.47 -14.30
N ILE A 31 1.08 4.55 -15.63
CA ILE A 31 2.36 4.40 -16.33
C ILE A 31 3.44 5.36 -15.82
N PRO A 32 3.19 6.69 -15.69
CA PRO A 32 4.24 7.59 -15.19
C PRO A 32 4.78 7.20 -13.83
N THR A 33 3.91 6.77 -12.92
CA THR A 33 4.32 6.30 -11.59
C THR A 33 5.20 5.07 -11.68
N PHE A 34 4.83 4.08 -12.48
CA PHE A 34 5.62 2.87 -12.65
C PHE A 34 6.95 3.13 -13.36
N GLN A 35 6.99 4.10 -14.26
CA GLN A 35 8.26 4.51 -14.88
C GLN A 35 9.22 5.09 -13.85
N LEU A 36 8.71 5.89 -12.89
CA LEU A 36 9.52 6.40 -11.79
C LEU A 36 9.98 5.28 -10.86
N VAL A 37 9.15 4.27 -10.63
CA VAL A 37 9.52 3.09 -9.83
C VAL A 37 10.67 2.34 -10.49
N VAL A 38 10.59 2.11 -11.80
CA VAL A 38 11.66 1.45 -12.56
C VAL A 38 12.97 2.22 -12.44
N GLU A 39 12.91 3.54 -12.59
CA GLU A 39 14.10 4.40 -12.45
C GLU A 39 14.68 4.32 -11.03
N ALA A 40 13.82 4.33 -10.01
CA ALA A 40 14.27 4.20 -8.63
C ALA A 40 14.99 2.88 -8.38
N TYR A 41 14.47 1.77 -8.88
CA TYR A 41 15.15 0.47 -8.79
C TYR A 41 16.52 0.50 -9.51
N ALA A 42 16.59 1.15 -10.66
CA ALA A 42 17.84 1.26 -11.40
C ALA A 42 18.92 2.04 -10.64
N ARG A 43 18.49 2.93 -9.72
CA ARG A 43 19.39 3.70 -8.86
C ARG A 43 19.69 3.04 -7.52
N GLY A 44 19.22 1.81 -7.32
CA GLY A 44 19.46 1.06 -6.08
C GLY A 44 18.52 1.40 -4.93
N ILE A 45 17.43 2.10 -5.19
CA ILE A 45 16.43 2.41 -4.16
C ILE A 45 15.56 1.17 -3.92
N ARG A 46 15.30 0.89 -2.64
CA ARG A 46 14.41 -0.21 -2.22
C ARG A 46 13.02 0.34 -1.93
N PHE A 47 12.01 -0.49 -2.18
CA PHE A 47 10.64 -0.18 -1.78
C PHE A 47 10.28 -1.02 -0.56
N LEU A 48 9.62 -0.39 0.41
CA LEU A 48 9.18 -1.04 1.63
C LEU A 48 7.68 -1.30 1.56
N PRO A 49 7.21 -2.42 2.15
CA PRO A 49 5.79 -2.78 2.08
C PRO A 49 4.90 -1.76 2.79
N ILE A 50 3.61 -1.82 2.50
CA ILE A 50 2.62 -1.00 3.16
C ILE A 50 2.58 -1.34 4.65
N ASP A 51 2.59 -0.31 5.50
CA ASP A 51 2.53 -0.45 6.96
C ASP A 51 1.42 0.45 7.49
N ILE A 52 0.49 -0.11 8.25
CA ILE A 52 -0.67 0.64 8.74
C ILE A 52 -0.29 1.79 9.68
N ASN A 53 0.88 1.71 10.32
CA ASN A 53 1.34 2.73 11.24
C ASN A 53 2.30 3.75 10.63
N VAL A 54 2.73 3.55 9.39
CA VAL A 54 3.75 4.38 8.74
C VAL A 54 3.31 4.92 7.39
N SER A 55 2.65 4.11 6.56
CA SER A 55 2.30 4.48 5.18
C SER A 55 1.33 5.67 5.13
N GLU A 56 1.53 6.53 4.15
CA GLU A 56 0.59 7.61 3.85
C GLU A 56 -0.52 7.08 2.93
N ALA A 57 -1.63 7.83 2.85
CA ALA A 57 -2.77 7.41 2.04
C ALA A 57 -2.42 7.35 0.54
N HIS A 58 -1.81 8.40 0.02
CA HIS A 58 -1.58 8.56 -1.42
C HIS A 58 -0.13 8.83 -1.81
N CYS A 59 0.74 9.12 -0.87
CA CYS A 59 2.11 9.54 -1.16
C CYS A 59 3.14 8.49 -0.77
N PHE A 60 4.12 8.28 -1.63
CA PHE A 60 5.31 7.51 -1.27
C PHE A 60 6.09 8.26 -0.19
N ARG A 61 6.57 7.53 0.81
CA ARG A 61 7.30 8.13 1.92
C ARG A 61 8.76 7.67 1.94
N PRO A 62 9.73 8.59 1.82
CA PRO A 62 11.11 8.19 1.95
C PRO A 62 11.45 7.78 3.39
N GLU A 63 12.20 6.68 3.51
CA GLU A 63 12.71 6.19 4.80
C GLU A 63 14.20 5.91 4.65
N GLY A 64 15.03 6.69 5.33
CA GLY A 64 16.48 6.59 5.18
C GLY A 64 16.94 7.11 3.81
N GLU A 65 18.15 6.73 3.41
CA GLU A 65 18.78 7.26 2.19
C GLU A 65 18.35 6.53 0.92
N CYS A 66 18.00 5.25 1.02
CA CYS A 66 17.79 4.39 -0.14
C CYS A 66 16.51 3.56 -0.08
N ALA A 67 15.52 3.99 0.69
CA ALA A 67 14.27 3.23 0.81
C ALA A 67 13.05 4.15 0.74
N ILE A 68 11.98 3.63 0.15
CA ILE A 68 10.72 4.35 0.01
C ILE A 68 9.59 3.44 0.48
N ARG A 69 8.76 3.93 1.40
CA ARG A 69 7.57 3.22 1.89
C ARG A 69 6.41 3.40 0.92
N LEU A 70 5.75 2.31 0.56
CA LEU A 70 4.59 2.35 -0.33
C LEU A 70 3.38 2.97 0.38
N PRO A 71 2.56 3.77 -0.35
CA PRO A 71 1.32 4.31 0.19
C PRO A 71 0.20 3.28 0.14
N PHE A 72 -0.88 3.51 0.90
CA PHE A 72 -2.06 2.65 0.87
C PHE A 72 -2.70 2.59 -0.52
N SER A 73 -2.63 3.67 -1.28
CA SER A 73 -3.19 3.72 -2.63
C SER A 73 -2.55 2.75 -3.62
N SER A 74 -1.37 2.21 -3.30
CA SER A 74 -0.73 1.21 -4.13
C SER A 74 -1.33 -0.19 -3.96
N LEU A 75 -2.23 -0.37 -2.99
CA LEU A 75 -2.92 -1.64 -2.76
C LEU A 75 -4.23 -1.69 -3.55
N ASN A 76 -4.34 -2.66 -4.45
CA ASN A 76 -5.58 -2.88 -5.19
C ASN A 76 -6.69 -3.35 -4.24
N GLY A 77 -7.87 -2.78 -4.37
CA GLY A 77 -9.01 -3.12 -3.54
C GLY A 77 -9.17 -2.26 -2.30
N LEU A 78 -8.22 -1.38 -2.03
CA LEU A 78 -8.33 -0.39 -0.96
C LEU A 78 -8.76 0.94 -1.56
N GLY A 79 -9.95 1.42 -1.20
CA GLY A 79 -10.47 2.68 -1.70
C GLY A 79 -9.77 3.88 -1.08
N ASP A 80 -9.86 5.03 -1.76
CA ASP A 80 -9.24 6.27 -1.30
C ASP A 80 -9.77 6.71 0.07
N THR A 81 -11.07 6.59 0.30
CA THR A 81 -11.69 6.94 1.58
C THR A 81 -11.14 6.09 2.71
N ALA A 82 -11.01 4.77 2.49
CA ALA A 82 -10.45 3.87 3.48
C ALA A 82 -8.99 4.23 3.81
N ALA A 83 -8.20 4.50 2.78
CA ALA A 83 -6.80 4.90 2.96
C ALA A 83 -6.68 6.19 3.77
N GLU A 84 -7.48 7.18 3.46
CA GLU A 84 -7.50 8.47 4.16
C GLU A 84 -7.96 8.31 5.61
N ASN A 85 -8.96 7.46 5.85
CA ASN A 85 -9.45 7.18 7.20
C ASN A 85 -8.37 6.53 8.08
N ILE A 86 -7.59 5.61 7.52
CA ILE A 86 -6.49 4.98 8.24
C ILE A 86 -5.43 6.03 8.62
N GLU A 87 -5.05 6.86 7.67
CA GLU A 87 -4.06 7.91 7.91
C GLU A 87 -4.52 8.89 8.98
N SER A 88 -5.77 9.34 8.89
CA SER A 88 -6.36 10.29 9.84
C SER A 88 -6.46 9.72 11.26
N ALA A 89 -6.92 8.48 11.38
CA ALA A 89 -7.06 7.83 12.70
C ALA A 89 -5.68 7.60 13.34
N ARG A 90 -4.70 7.23 12.54
CA ARG A 90 -3.33 6.99 13.02
C ARG A 90 -2.65 8.27 13.52
N ALA A 91 -3.05 9.44 13.00
CA ALA A 91 -2.46 10.71 13.40
C ALA A 91 -2.60 10.97 14.91
N ALA A 92 -3.64 10.43 15.55
CA ALA A 92 -3.82 10.55 17.00
C ALA A 92 -2.90 9.62 17.77
N GLU A 93 -2.85 8.34 17.39
CA GLU A 93 -1.95 7.34 17.96
C GLU A 93 -1.87 6.11 17.06
N PRO A 94 -0.80 5.31 17.14
CA PRO A 94 -0.68 4.08 16.37
C PRO A 94 -1.79 3.08 16.68
N PHE A 95 -2.03 2.15 15.78
CA PHE A 95 -3.02 1.10 16.00
C PHE A 95 -2.40 -0.05 16.82
N PHE A 96 -3.15 -0.51 17.82
CA PHE A 96 -2.72 -1.57 18.72
C PHE A 96 -3.19 -2.95 18.27
N SER A 97 -4.25 -3.02 17.48
CA SER A 97 -4.83 -4.28 17.05
C SER A 97 -5.64 -4.08 15.76
N VAL A 98 -6.03 -5.19 15.15
CA VAL A 98 -6.94 -5.16 13.98
C VAL A 98 -8.30 -4.60 14.40
N GLU A 99 -8.78 -4.98 15.58
CA GLU A 99 -10.04 -4.45 16.12
C GLU A 99 -9.99 -2.93 16.30
N ASP A 100 -8.90 -2.42 16.88
CA ASP A 100 -8.67 -0.99 17.04
C ASP A 100 -8.63 -0.28 15.69
N LEU A 101 -7.91 -0.85 14.73
CA LEU A 101 -7.85 -0.33 13.37
C LEU A 101 -9.25 -0.22 12.75
N GLN A 102 -10.04 -1.27 12.82
CA GLN A 102 -11.36 -1.30 12.23
C GLN A 102 -12.30 -0.27 12.84
N ILE A 103 -12.31 -0.15 14.15
CA ILE A 103 -13.19 0.77 14.88
C ILE A 103 -12.78 2.22 14.63
N ARG A 104 -11.52 2.54 14.81
CA ARG A 104 -11.02 3.92 14.71
C ARG A 104 -11.05 4.45 13.27
N SER A 105 -10.77 3.60 12.30
CA SER A 105 -10.75 3.98 10.88
C SER A 105 -12.09 3.75 10.20
N LYS A 106 -13.06 3.17 10.89
CA LYS A 106 -14.41 2.88 10.36
C LYS A 106 -14.36 2.05 9.08
N LEU A 107 -13.49 1.05 9.06
CA LEU A 107 -13.31 0.19 7.89
C LEU A 107 -14.38 -0.91 7.83
N SER A 108 -14.79 -1.25 6.62
CA SER A 108 -15.67 -2.39 6.40
C SER A 108 -14.89 -3.70 6.59
N ARG A 109 -15.62 -4.78 6.81
CA ARG A 109 -15.01 -6.10 6.93
C ARG A 109 -14.25 -6.51 5.68
N SER A 110 -14.76 -6.14 4.50
CA SER A 110 -14.09 -6.47 3.25
C SER A 110 -12.76 -5.76 3.10
N VAL A 111 -12.63 -4.54 3.60
CA VAL A 111 -11.36 -3.81 3.60
C VAL A 111 -10.36 -4.49 4.54
N ILE A 112 -10.79 -4.88 5.73
CA ILE A 112 -9.94 -5.62 6.67
C ILE A 112 -9.46 -6.93 6.06
N ASP A 113 -10.34 -7.67 5.39
CA ASP A 113 -10.00 -8.91 4.71
C ASP A 113 -8.96 -8.68 3.60
N THR A 114 -9.09 -7.59 2.86
CA THR A 114 -8.11 -7.20 1.84
C THR A 114 -6.73 -6.95 2.46
N LEU A 115 -6.68 -6.23 3.57
CA LEU A 115 -5.43 -5.97 4.27
C LEU A 115 -4.79 -7.26 4.80
N ARG A 116 -5.58 -8.17 5.37
CA ARG A 116 -5.09 -9.47 5.83
C ARG A 116 -4.52 -10.31 4.70
N LYS A 117 -5.24 -10.36 3.60
CA LYS A 117 -4.88 -11.17 2.43
C LYS A 117 -3.54 -10.76 1.84
N ASN A 118 -3.18 -9.48 1.99
CA ASN A 118 -1.93 -8.94 1.49
C ASN A 118 -0.82 -8.91 2.56
N GLY A 119 -1.04 -9.52 3.70
CA GLY A 119 -0.03 -9.63 4.76
C GLY A 119 0.23 -8.36 5.55
N ILE A 120 -0.56 -7.32 5.34
CA ILE A 120 -0.35 -6.00 5.97
C ILE A 120 -0.64 -6.04 7.47
N LEU A 121 -1.52 -6.95 7.91
CA LEU A 121 -1.92 -7.10 9.30
C LEU A 121 -1.17 -8.22 10.05
N ASP A 122 -0.17 -8.84 9.43
CA ASP A 122 0.55 -9.99 10.02
C ASP A 122 1.24 -9.66 11.33
N HIS A 123 1.64 -8.41 11.52
CA HIS A 123 2.35 -7.96 12.72
C HIS A 123 1.43 -7.33 13.76
N VAL A 124 0.12 -7.36 13.53
CA VAL A 124 -0.86 -6.70 14.38
C VAL A 124 -1.71 -7.74 15.10
N SER A 125 -1.89 -7.58 16.42
CA SER A 125 -2.77 -8.44 17.20
C SER A 125 -4.22 -8.28 16.76
N GLU A 126 -5.01 -9.36 16.82
CA GLU A 126 -6.41 -9.33 16.39
C GLU A 126 -7.28 -8.49 17.32
N THR A 127 -7.02 -8.51 18.61
CA THR A 127 -7.83 -7.82 19.62
C THR A 127 -6.99 -6.95 20.54
N ASP A 128 -7.64 -5.98 21.18
CA ASP A 128 -7.00 -5.12 22.18
C ASP A 128 -6.74 -5.85 23.50
N GLN A 129 -7.31 -7.02 23.68
CA GLN A 129 -7.07 -7.80 24.87
C GLN A 129 -5.66 -8.34 24.88
N LEU A 130 -4.91 -7.94 25.89
CA LEU A 130 -3.61 -8.52 26.13
C LEU A 130 -3.80 -10.00 26.45
N SER A 131 -3.30 -10.85 25.57
CA SER A 131 -3.23 -12.26 25.86
C SER A 131 -2.09 -12.45 26.85
N LEU A 132 -2.44 -12.72 28.09
CA LEU A 132 -1.47 -13.04 29.13
C LEU A 132 -1.08 -14.52 29.12
N PHE A 133 -1.61 -15.23 28.18
CA PHE A 133 -1.50 -16.68 28.13
C PHE A 133 -1.12 -17.18 26.76
#